data_54c9de445b5d1f4f443099d5b28d620c
#
_entry.id   54c9de445b5d1f4f443099d5b28d620c
#
_cell.length_a   1.000
_cell.length_b   1.000
_cell.length_c   1.000
_cell.angle_alpha   90.00
_cell.angle_beta   90.00
_cell.angle_gamma   90.00
#
_symmetry.space_group_name_H-M   'P 1'
#
loop_
_entity.id
_entity.type
_entity.pdbx_description
1 polymer ?
#
loop_
_entity_poly.entity_id
_entity_poly.type
_entity_poly.pdbx_seq_one_letter_code
_entity_poly.pdbx_strand_id
1 'polypeptide(L)'
;MALNIFLPSTTGMEAQAHALGQVSTNIANMNTVGYKSNETMFYSLLGAAPVVKSNQSGLSSSRVDIQGVGYYDRTNIEDQGVIYSTGNNYDVAINNTGNAFFMVKDAYNNTFYTRAGNFTTRTENGEVYLVSQNGLKVQGFPRLSDGSFGAAPEDLIIKYPEKIPPVPTTEATITANVPAIDVDSSSYGITIYSPNHNGETMNMIFKKVEGKVNTWALSFDVEGGTVTSDATEVVFDSSGNVVSPKTFDVSVNWDDGDTNSIHMDISNMTQLDAGTGVTYVKQDGAPEGNFVKSYIGEDGIV
;
A
#
# COMPACT_ATOMS: atom_id res chain seq x y z
N MET A 1 61.15 -10.44 -36.00
CA MET A 1 60.35 -9.38 -36.65
C MET A 1 59.05 -9.89 -37.31
N ALA A 2 58.91 -11.13 -37.68
CA ALA A 2 57.68 -11.62 -38.34
C ALA A 2 56.46 -11.80 -37.39
N LEU A 3 56.65 -12.02 -36.10
CA LEU A 3 55.54 -12.24 -35.16
C LEU A 3 54.69 -10.96 -34.86
N ASN A 4 55.29 -9.76 -34.95
CA ASN A 4 54.60 -8.53 -34.62
C ASN A 4 53.59 -8.06 -35.70
N ILE A 5 53.68 -8.58 -36.93
CA ILE A 5 52.76 -8.20 -38.01
C ILE A 5 51.36 -8.80 -37.82
N PHE A 6 51.26 -9.93 -37.14
CA PHE A 6 50.00 -10.60 -36.89
C PHE A 6 49.30 -10.15 -35.59
N LEU A 7 50.01 -9.50 -34.70
CA LEU A 7 49.49 -9.09 -33.42
C LEU A 7 48.26 -8.17 -33.50
N PRO A 8 48.21 -7.14 -34.38
CA PRO A 8 46.99 -6.34 -34.56
C PRO A 8 45.80 -7.13 -35.07
N SER A 9 46.05 -8.12 -35.96
CA SER A 9 44.97 -8.97 -36.51
C SER A 9 44.44 -9.96 -35.47
N THR A 10 45.30 -10.57 -34.68
CA THR A 10 44.89 -11.53 -33.63
C THR A 10 44.17 -10.82 -32.47
N THR A 11 44.69 -9.69 -31.98
CA THR A 11 44.05 -8.89 -30.93
C THR A 11 42.73 -8.28 -31.41
N GLY A 12 42.64 -7.86 -32.66
CA GLY A 12 41.40 -7.39 -33.28
C GLY A 12 40.33 -8.46 -33.37
N MET A 13 40.70 -9.69 -33.81
CA MET A 13 39.76 -10.81 -33.84
C MET A 13 39.30 -11.24 -32.45
N GLU A 14 40.21 -11.26 -31.46
CA GLU A 14 39.89 -11.59 -30.08
C GLU A 14 38.92 -10.55 -29.48
N ALA A 15 39.20 -9.28 -29.69
CA ALA A 15 38.35 -8.18 -29.24
C ALA A 15 36.94 -8.22 -29.84
N GLN A 16 36.84 -8.57 -31.17
CA GLN A 16 35.53 -8.72 -31.83
C GLN A 16 34.78 -9.98 -31.32
N ALA A 17 35.50 -11.08 -31.11
CA ALA A 17 34.89 -12.29 -30.54
C ALA A 17 34.34 -12.03 -29.13
N HIS A 18 35.06 -11.26 -28.29
CA HIS A 18 34.62 -10.83 -26.99
C HIS A 18 33.34 -9.97 -27.08
N ALA A 19 33.33 -8.97 -27.96
CA ALA A 19 32.17 -8.12 -28.18
C ALA A 19 30.91 -8.90 -28.62
N LEU A 20 31.09 -9.88 -29.52
CA LEU A 20 29.99 -10.78 -29.87
C LEU A 20 29.50 -11.61 -28.69
N GLY A 21 30.39 -12.04 -27.80
CA GLY A 21 30.04 -12.71 -26.53
C GLY A 21 29.19 -11.82 -25.63
N GLN A 22 29.53 -10.56 -25.51
CA GLN A 22 28.72 -9.58 -24.73
C GLN A 22 27.34 -9.35 -25.36
N VAL A 23 27.25 -9.22 -26.70
CA VAL A 23 25.96 -9.12 -27.39
C VAL A 23 25.11 -10.37 -27.13
N SER A 24 25.69 -11.55 -27.19
CA SER A 24 24.98 -12.80 -26.87
C SER A 24 24.48 -12.84 -25.44
N THR A 25 25.29 -12.37 -24.49
CA THR A 25 24.91 -12.25 -23.08
C THR A 25 23.76 -11.24 -22.89
N ASN A 26 23.78 -10.10 -23.57
CA ASN A 26 22.69 -9.11 -23.54
C ASN A 26 21.39 -9.70 -24.09
N ILE A 27 21.46 -10.45 -25.21
CA ILE A 27 20.30 -11.11 -25.80
C ILE A 27 19.72 -12.18 -24.85
N ALA A 28 20.57 -12.99 -24.24
CA ALA A 28 20.14 -14.03 -23.29
C ALA A 28 19.41 -13.43 -22.07
N ASN A 29 19.77 -12.22 -21.68
CA ASN A 29 19.22 -11.51 -20.51
C ASN A 29 18.20 -10.43 -20.85
N MET A 30 17.71 -10.33 -22.09
CA MET A 30 16.79 -9.25 -22.48
C MET A 30 15.45 -9.32 -21.72
N ASN A 31 15.05 -10.47 -21.21
CA ASN A 31 13.87 -10.67 -20.37
C ASN A 31 14.18 -10.74 -18.87
N THR A 32 15.44 -10.57 -18.47
CA THR A 32 15.83 -10.58 -17.05
C THR A 32 15.50 -9.24 -16.41
N VAL A 33 14.67 -9.27 -15.36
CA VAL A 33 14.25 -8.06 -14.64
C VAL A 33 15.46 -7.36 -14.01
N GLY A 34 15.58 -6.06 -14.25
CA GLY A 34 16.67 -5.25 -13.70
C GLY A 34 18.04 -5.48 -14.35
N TYR A 35 18.14 -6.27 -15.43
CA TYR A 35 19.38 -6.44 -16.17
C TYR A 35 19.82 -5.13 -16.81
N LYS A 36 21.12 -4.88 -16.77
CA LYS A 36 21.78 -3.74 -17.44
C LYS A 36 22.73 -4.27 -18.48
N SER A 37 22.62 -3.75 -19.70
CA SER A 37 23.44 -4.21 -20.82
C SER A 37 24.91 -3.89 -20.62
N ASN A 38 25.79 -4.78 -21.08
CA ASN A 38 27.21 -4.58 -21.15
C ASN A 38 27.60 -4.21 -22.58
N GLU A 39 28.49 -3.25 -22.71
CA GLU A 39 29.08 -2.82 -23.97
C GLU A 39 30.59 -2.99 -23.90
N THR A 40 31.17 -3.56 -24.94
CA THR A 40 32.63 -3.70 -25.06
C THR A 40 33.20 -2.45 -25.70
N MET A 41 34.07 -1.77 -24.97
CA MET A 41 34.80 -0.60 -25.44
C MET A 41 36.18 -1.00 -25.91
N PHE A 42 36.60 -0.45 -27.06
CA PHE A 42 37.91 -0.75 -27.64
C PHE A 42 38.88 0.42 -27.44
N TYR A 43 40.14 0.09 -27.25
CA TYR A 43 41.20 1.08 -27.24
C TYR A 43 42.44 0.55 -28.00
N SER A 44 43.23 1.46 -28.59
CA SER A 44 44.45 1.10 -29.30
C SER A 44 45.59 0.81 -28.33
N LEU A 45 46.29 -0.30 -28.55
CA LEU A 45 47.53 -0.60 -27.86
C LEU A 45 48.67 0.13 -28.58
N LEU A 46 49.31 1.08 -27.83
CA LEU A 46 50.45 1.84 -28.38
C LEU A 46 51.75 1.09 -28.06
N GLY A 47 52.53 0.80 -29.10
CA GLY A 47 53.87 0.29 -28.92
C GLY A 47 54.84 1.35 -28.37
N ALA A 48 55.94 0.89 -27.78
CA ALA A 48 57.03 1.76 -27.42
C ALA A 48 57.54 2.49 -28.66
N ALA A 49 57.53 3.83 -28.65
CA ALA A 49 58.13 4.60 -29.75
C ALA A 49 59.59 4.18 -29.95
N PRO A 50 60.02 3.81 -31.17
CA PRO A 50 61.39 3.52 -31.41
C PRO A 50 62.21 4.80 -31.11
N VAL A 51 63.19 4.71 -30.22
CA VAL A 51 64.12 5.83 -29.98
C VAL A 51 65.00 5.93 -31.20
N VAL A 52 64.62 6.81 -32.12
CA VAL A 52 65.49 7.13 -33.26
C VAL A 52 66.61 8.03 -32.71
N LYS A 53 67.81 7.48 -32.60
CA LYS A 53 69.01 8.29 -32.45
C LYS A 53 69.23 9.06 -33.73
N SER A 54 68.91 10.36 -33.73
CA SER A 54 69.14 11.23 -34.88
C SER A 54 70.64 11.41 -35.07
N ASN A 55 71.18 10.83 -36.16
CA ASN A 55 72.38 11.37 -36.78
C ASN A 55 71.93 12.28 -37.92
N GLN A 56 72.10 13.58 -37.69
CA GLN A 56 72.16 14.65 -38.69
C GLN A 56 71.25 14.50 -39.93
N SER A 57 70.07 14.98 -39.87
CA SER A 57 69.28 15.68 -40.89
C SER A 57 67.85 15.74 -40.50
N GLY A 58 67.38 16.86 -40.08
CA GLY A 58 66.15 17.37 -39.60
C GLY A 58 64.81 16.94 -40.17
N LEU A 59 64.39 15.69 -40.00
CA LEU A 59 63.01 15.23 -40.13
C LEU A 59 62.81 14.00 -39.22
N SER A 60 62.49 14.21 -37.94
CA SER A 60 62.08 13.12 -37.05
C SER A 60 60.56 12.92 -37.19
N SER A 61 60.18 12.02 -38.05
CA SER A 61 58.81 11.44 -38.00
C SER A 61 58.77 10.35 -36.91
N SER A 62 58.30 10.69 -35.75
CA SER A 62 57.97 9.67 -34.74
C SER A 62 56.75 8.91 -35.20
N ARG A 63 56.96 7.74 -35.78
CA ARG A 63 55.93 6.82 -36.15
C ARG A 63 55.50 6.08 -34.86
N VAL A 64 54.33 6.44 -34.36
CA VAL A 64 53.68 5.64 -33.30
C VAL A 64 53.19 4.35 -33.95
N ASP A 65 53.84 3.21 -33.63
CA ASP A 65 53.38 1.91 -34.10
C ASP A 65 52.20 1.44 -33.26
N ILE A 66 51.03 1.31 -33.87
CA ILE A 66 49.83 0.74 -33.23
C ILE A 66 50.04 -0.77 -33.21
N GLN A 67 50.15 -1.35 -31.99
CA GLN A 67 50.46 -2.77 -31.82
C GLN A 67 49.24 -3.69 -31.59
N GLY A 68 48.04 -3.16 -31.77
CA GLY A 68 46.83 -3.94 -31.62
C GLY A 68 45.67 -3.20 -30.95
N VAL A 69 44.68 -3.95 -30.59
CA VAL A 69 43.44 -3.46 -29.92
C VAL A 69 43.31 -4.17 -28.57
N GLY A 70 43.10 -3.35 -27.53
CA GLY A 70 42.62 -3.83 -26.23
C GLY A 70 41.15 -3.55 -26.09
N TYR A 71 40.50 -4.20 -25.13
CA TYR A 71 39.10 -4.01 -24.82
C TYR A 71 38.85 -3.99 -23.30
N TYR A 72 37.73 -3.37 -22.90
CA TYR A 72 37.16 -3.45 -21.56
C TYR A 72 35.65 -3.39 -21.64
N ASP A 73 34.96 -3.95 -20.67
CA ASP A 73 33.50 -3.91 -20.62
C ASP A 73 33.01 -2.74 -19.76
N ARG A 74 31.96 -2.11 -20.25
CA ARG A 74 31.22 -1.07 -19.56
C ARG A 74 29.76 -1.51 -19.40
N THR A 75 29.27 -1.52 -18.16
CA THR A 75 27.85 -1.76 -17.88
C THR A 75 27.09 -0.43 -17.95
N ASN A 76 26.01 -0.39 -18.73
CA ASN A 76 25.16 0.79 -18.92
C ASN A 76 24.15 0.91 -17.75
N ILE A 77 24.66 1.23 -16.55
CA ILE A 77 23.85 1.34 -15.32
C ILE A 77 22.84 2.48 -15.41
N GLU A 78 23.18 3.57 -16.10
CA GLU A 78 22.37 4.79 -16.20
C GLU A 78 21.18 4.66 -17.13
N ASP A 79 21.22 3.73 -18.08
CA ASP A 79 20.15 3.55 -19.07
C ASP A 79 18.89 3.03 -18.37
N GLN A 80 17.80 3.81 -18.48
CA GLN A 80 16.49 3.41 -17.98
C GLN A 80 15.87 2.38 -18.92
N GLY A 81 15.51 1.22 -18.39
CA GLY A 81 14.74 0.20 -19.11
C GLY A 81 13.25 0.55 -19.21
N VAL A 82 12.50 -0.25 -19.93
CA VAL A 82 11.05 -0.13 -20.01
C VAL A 82 10.42 -0.63 -18.71
N ILE A 83 9.59 0.22 -18.09
CA ILE A 83 8.79 -0.13 -16.92
C ILE A 83 7.43 -0.63 -17.41
N TYR A 84 7.01 -1.79 -16.95
CA TYR A 84 5.70 -2.36 -17.24
C TYR A 84 5.04 -2.90 -15.99
N SER A 85 3.71 -2.87 -15.96
CA SER A 85 2.94 -3.41 -14.83
C SER A 85 2.83 -4.93 -14.94
N THR A 86 3.14 -5.63 -13.85
CA THR A 86 3.04 -7.10 -13.76
C THR A 86 1.73 -7.55 -13.13
N GLY A 87 1.01 -6.65 -12.43
CA GLY A 87 -0.17 -6.99 -11.63
C GLY A 87 0.15 -7.67 -10.29
N ASN A 88 1.40 -7.83 -9.94
CA ASN A 88 1.83 -8.37 -8.65
C ASN A 88 1.99 -7.24 -7.62
N ASN A 89 1.48 -7.43 -6.41
CA ASN A 89 1.42 -6.40 -5.37
C ASN A 89 2.80 -5.96 -4.83
N TYR A 90 3.80 -6.81 -4.97
CA TYR A 90 5.14 -6.59 -4.42
C TYR A 90 6.21 -6.32 -5.48
N ASP A 91 5.82 -6.26 -6.74
CA ASP A 91 6.74 -5.88 -7.80
C ASP A 91 6.91 -4.36 -7.83
N VAL A 92 8.16 -3.91 -7.81
CA VAL A 92 8.53 -2.49 -7.77
C VAL A 92 9.60 -2.20 -8.79
N ALA A 93 9.47 -1.11 -9.51
CA ALA A 93 10.50 -0.61 -10.41
C ALA A 93 10.97 0.77 -9.94
N ILE A 94 12.30 0.99 -9.96
CA ILE A 94 12.87 2.31 -9.70
C ILE A 94 12.72 3.15 -10.96
N ASN A 95 11.83 4.15 -10.89
CA ASN A 95 11.60 5.12 -11.97
C ASN A 95 12.42 6.37 -11.73
N ASN A 96 13.71 6.27 -11.88
CA ASN A 96 14.59 7.43 -11.87
C ASN A 96 15.90 7.13 -12.58
N THR A 97 16.44 8.11 -13.23
CA THR A 97 17.77 8.13 -13.82
C THR A 97 18.90 8.10 -12.79
N GLY A 98 18.57 8.10 -11.49
CA GLY A 98 19.53 8.01 -10.40
C GLY A 98 20.12 6.60 -10.22
N ASN A 99 21.29 6.54 -9.56
CA ASN A 99 22.01 5.31 -9.23
C ASN A 99 21.42 4.60 -7.98
N ALA A 100 20.07 4.50 -7.89
CA ALA A 100 19.41 3.85 -6.78
C ALA A 100 19.34 2.33 -6.97
N PHE A 101 19.45 1.59 -5.88
CA PHE A 101 19.37 0.14 -5.84
C PHE A 101 18.49 -0.29 -4.66
N PHE A 102 17.84 -1.41 -4.79
CA PHE A 102 17.23 -2.09 -3.66
C PHE A 102 18.33 -2.74 -2.83
N MET A 103 18.22 -2.61 -1.52
CA MET A 103 19.13 -3.24 -0.58
C MET A 103 18.53 -4.57 -0.11
N VAL A 104 19.33 -5.63 -0.16
CA VAL A 104 18.92 -6.96 0.28
C VAL A 104 20.01 -7.60 1.16
N LYS A 105 19.60 -8.47 2.06
CA LYS A 105 20.50 -9.19 2.97
C LYS A 105 20.38 -10.69 2.87
N ASP A 106 21.51 -11.38 3.05
CA ASP A 106 21.52 -12.85 3.21
C ASP A 106 21.34 -13.28 4.69
N ALA A 107 21.25 -14.58 4.91
CA ALA A 107 21.14 -15.17 6.23
C ALA A 107 22.39 -14.93 7.14
N TYR A 108 23.51 -14.55 6.55
CA TYR A 108 24.77 -14.22 7.26
C TYR A 108 24.93 -12.72 7.53
N ASN A 109 23.86 -11.93 7.26
CA ASN A 109 23.85 -10.49 7.45
C ASN A 109 24.74 -9.69 6.48
N ASN A 110 25.15 -10.30 5.34
CA ASN A 110 25.85 -9.58 4.29
C ASN A 110 24.84 -8.78 3.44
N THR A 111 25.19 -7.53 3.15
CA THR A 111 24.35 -6.63 2.37
C THR A 111 24.71 -6.70 0.88
N PHE A 112 23.72 -6.84 0.03
CA PHE A 112 23.83 -6.81 -1.42
C PHE A 112 22.88 -5.75 -1.98
N TYR A 113 23.14 -5.36 -3.22
CA TYR A 113 22.32 -4.38 -3.94
C TYR A 113 21.81 -4.96 -5.25
N THR A 114 20.55 -4.74 -5.56
CA THR A 114 19.91 -5.24 -6.78
C THR A 114 19.04 -4.18 -7.45
N ARG A 115 18.91 -4.26 -8.78
CA ARG A 115 17.92 -3.49 -9.54
C ARG A 115 16.63 -4.28 -9.77
N ALA A 116 16.69 -5.59 -9.59
CA ALA A 116 15.52 -6.46 -9.73
C ALA A 116 14.56 -6.20 -8.56
N GLY A 117 13.36 -5.72 -8.87
CA GLY A 117 12.32 -5.39 -7.91
C GLY A 117 11.14 -6.36 -7.93
N ASN A 118 11.31 -7.54 -8.50
CA ASN A 118 10.31 -8.60 -8.50
C ASN A 118 10.40 -9.40 -7.19
N PHE A 119 9.80 -8.83 -6.15
CA PHE A 119 9.83 -9.39 -4.80
C PHE A 119 8.69 -10.38 -4.56
N THR A 120 8.89 -11.25 -3.60
CA THR A 120 7.88 -12.21 -3.13
C THR A 120 7.89 -12.28 -1.60
N THR A 121 6.89 -12.90 -1.01
CA THR A 121 6.81 -13.06 0.43
C THR A 121 7.28 -14.44 0.85
N ARG A 122 7.97 -14.53 1.99
CA ARG A 122 8.37 -15.78 2.63
C ARG A 122 8.10 -15.73 4.13
N THR A 123 7.42 -16.75 4.65
CA THR A 123 7.14 -16.85 6.09
C THR A 123 8.29 -17.57 6.77
N GLU A 124 8.87 -16.95 7.80
CA GLU A 124 9.89 -17.52 8.69
C GLU A 124 9.53 -17.20 10.12
N ASN A 125 9.52 -18.21 11.00
CA ASN A 125 9.22 -18.07 12.42
C ASN A 125 7.91 -17.35 12.75
N GLY A 126 6.90 -17.45 11.88
CA GLY A 126 5.61 -16.76 12.05
C GLY A 126 5.56 -15.33 11.52
N GLU A 127 6.67 -14.78 11.05
CA GLU A 127 6.75 -13.47 10.40
C GLU A 127 6.84 -13.62 8.88
N VAL A 128 6.25 -12.67 8.15
CA VAL A 128 6.24 -12.65 6.69
C VAL A 128 7.25 -11.61 6.20
N TYR A 129 8.34 -12.09 5.62
CA TYR A 129 9.40 -11.26 5.07
C TYR A 129 9.20 -11.02 3.58
N LEU A 130 9.54 -9.83 3.12
CA LEU A 130 9.70 -9.53 1.70
C LEU A 130 11.08 -10.01 1.26
N VAL A 131 11.13 -10.87 0.23
CA VAL A 131 12.38 -11.47 -0.26
C VAL A 131 12.53 -11.32 -1.77
N SER A 132 13.78 -11.27 -2.24
CA SER A 132 14.10 -11.35 -3.67
C SER A 132 13.89 -12.77 -4.20
N GLN A 133 13.93 -12.95 -5.52
CA GLN A 133 13.85 -14.27 -6.17
C GLN A 133 14.94 -15.24 -5.69
N ASN A 134 16.08 -14.73 -5.25
CA ASN A 134 17.18 -15.52 -4.70
C ASN A 134 17.02 -15.80 -3.19
N GLY A 135 15.90 -15.42 -2.59
CA GLY A 135 15.61 -15.62 -1.16
C GLY A 135 16.33 -14.67 -0.22
N LEU A 136 16.93 -13.58 -0.72
CA LEU A 136 17.54 -12.54 0.12
C LEU A 136 16.46 -11.62 0.66
N LYS A 137 16.53 -11.25 1.94
CA LYS A 137 15.57 -10.37 2.60
C LYS A 137 15.73 -8.93 2.14
N VAL A 138 14.64 -8.30 1.73
CA VAL A 138 14.63 -6.89 1.32
C VAL A 138 14.73 -6.01 2.56
N GLN A 139 15.53 -4.95 2.45
CA GLN A 139 15.75 -3.99 3.53
C GLN A 139 14.96 -2.71 3.26
N GLY A 140 14.40 -2.14 4.31
CA GLY A 140 13.70 -0.86 4.27
C GLY A 140 13.84 -0.10 5.57
N PHE A 141 13.49 1.18 5.55
CA PHE A 141 13.47 2.02 6.75
C PHE A 141 12.11 1.89 7.43
N PRO A 142 12.05 1.47 8.71
CA PRO A 142 10.79 1.38 9.43
C PRO A 142 10.17 2.77 9.60
N ARG A 143 8.84 2.87 9.46
CA ARG A 143 8.11 4.10 9.77
C ARG A 143 7.82 4.14 11.26
N LEU A 144 8.23 5.22 11.91
CA LEU A 144 8.01 5.46 13.33
C LEU A 144 6.59 6.02 13.58
N SER A 145 6.16 5.97 14.84
CA SER A 145 4.83 6.45 15.25
C SER A 145 4.60 7.95 15.03
N ASP A 146 5.68 8.74 14.94
CA ASP A 146 5.66 10.17 14.63
C ASP A 146 5.59 10.46 13.11
N GLY A 147 5.56 9.40 12.26
CA GLY A 147 5.54 9.49 10.82
C GLY A 147 6.92 9.64 10.15
N SER A 148 8.00 9.78 10.91
CA SER A 148 9.38 9.80 10.39
C SER A 148 9.87 8.40 10.06
N PHE A 149 11.01 8.31 9.35
CA PHE A 149 11.67 7.04 9.07
C PHE A 149 12.81 6.78 10.04
N GLY A 150 12.99 5.52 10.39
CA GLY A 150 14.10 5.07 11.22
C GLY A 150 15.47 5.39 10.60
N ALA A 151 16.51 5.48 11.44
CA ALA A 151 17.85 5.85 11.00
C ALA A 151 18.62 4.70 10.33
N ALA A 152 18.20 3.46 10.51
CA ALA A 152 18.86 2.26 9.96
C ALA A 152 17.86 1.39 9.19
N PRO A 153 18.30 0.77 8.08
CA PRO A 153 17.48 -0.18 7.36
C PRO A 153 17.35 -1.50 8.13
N GLU A 154 16.14 -2.06 8.13
CA GLU A 154 15.79 -3.32 8.78
C GLU A 154 15.15 -4.27 7.75
N ASP A 155 15.02 -5.55 8.10
CA ASP A 155 14.31 -6.53 7.29
C ASP A 155 12.86 -6.08 7.12
N LEU A 156 12.35 -6.01 5.89
CA LEU A 156 10.97 -5.67 5.62
C LEU A 156 10.05 -6.83 6.02
N ILE A 157 9.32 -6.62 7.11
CA ILE A 157 8.32 -7.53 7.63
C ILE A 157 6.93 -7.00 7.29
N ILE A 158 6.14 -7.80 6.58
CA ILE A 158 4.75 -7.49 6.28
C ILE A 158 3.92 -7.97 7.46
N LYS A 159 3.42 -7.03 8.26
CA LYS A 159 2.52 -7.33 9.37
C LYS A 159 1.08 -7.35 8.87
N TYR A 160 0.47 -8.51 8.89
CA TYR A 160 -0.96 -8.64 8.65
C TYR A 160 -1.69 -8.46 9.98
N PRO A 161 -2.51 -7.42 10.15
CA PRO A 161 -3.39 -7.38 11.31
C PRO A 161 -4.35 -8.56 11.23
N GLU A 162 -4.40 -9.39 12.25
CA GLU A 162 -5.30 -10.55 12.28
C GLU A 162 -6.76 -10.11 12.19
N LYS A 163 -7.11 -9.03 12.87
CA LYS A 163 -8.42 -8.37 12.82
C LYS A 163 -8.28 -6.88 13.09
N ILE A 164 -9.08 -6.10 12.39
CA ILE A 164 -9.30 -4.69 12.72
C ILE A 164 -10.58 -4.66 13.56
N PRO A 165 -10.54 -4.23 14.83
CA PRO A 165 -11.73 -4.21 15.67
C PRO A 165 -12.82 -3.34 15.08
N PRO A 166 -14.11 -3.60 15.39
CA PRO A 166 -15.20 -2.73 15.00
C PRO A 166 -15.00 -1.31 15.54
N VAL A 167 -15.49 -0.32 14.81
CA VAL A 167 -15.55 1.06 15.29
C VAL A 167 -16.90 1.23 15.99
N PRO A 168 -16.92 1.53 17.31
CA PRO A 168 -18.19 1.68 18.02
C PRO A 168 -18.99 2.85 17.47
N THR A 169 -20.31 2.68 17.41
CA THR A 169 -21.23 3.76 17.04
C THR A 169 -21.30 4.79 18.13
N THR A 170 -21.07 6.06 17.80
CA THR A 170 -21.18 7.21 18.71
C THR A 170 -22.21 8.23 18.26
N GLU A 171 -22.51 8.31 16.97
CA GLU A 171 -23.52 9.19 16.41
C GLU A 171 -24.47 8.41 15.51
N ALA A 172 -25.76 8.69 15.60
CA ALA A 172 -26.77 8.09 14.74
C ALA A 172 -27.88 9.09 14.38
N THR A 173 -28.26 9.12 13.11
CA THR A 173 -29.36 9.94 12.60
C THR A 173 -30.38 9.01 11.96
N ILE A 174 -31.65 9.18 12.31
CA ILE A 174 -32.76 8.47 11.70
C ILE A 174 -33.82 9.44 11.18
N THR A 175 -34.24 9.23 9.96
CA THR A 175 -35.41 9.91 9.36
C THR A 175 -36.44 8.88 9.01
N ALA A 176 -37.57 8.93 9.65
CA ALA A 176 -38.66 7.98 9.48
C ALA A 176 -40.02 8.64 9.68
N ASN A 177 -41.10 8.01 9.18
CA ASN A 177 -42.44 8.46 9.45
C ASN A 177 -43.13 7.57 10.49
N VAL A 178 -43.60 8.18 11.56
CA VAL A 178 -44.51 7.55 12.54
C VAL A 178 -45.95 7.76 12.06
N PRO A 179 -46.77 6.71 11.78
CA PRO A 179 -48.12 6.89 11.29
C PRO A 179 -48.99 7.66 12.28
N ALA A 180 -49.74 8.64 11.80
CA ALA A 180 -50.64 9.47 12.64
C ALA A 180 -51.91 8.73 13.10
N ILE A 181 -52.41 7.78 12.28
CA ILE A 181 -53.67 7.05 12.48
C ILE A 181 -53.44 5.54 12.36
N ASP A 182 -54.35 4.78 13.00
CA ASP A 182 -54.51 3.32 12.92
C ASP A 182 -53.26 2.50 13.42
N VAL A 183 -52.37 3.10 14.16
CA VAL A 183 -51.19 2.39 14.71
C VAL A 183 -50.96 2.80 16.17
N ASP A 184 -50.92 1.81 17.07
CA ASP A 184 -50.63 2.02 18.49
C ASP A 184 -49.09 1.97 18.79
N SER A 185 -48.35 1.33 17.91
CA SER A 185 -46.88 1.17 18.07
C SER A 185 -46.18 1.09 16.72
N SER A 186 -45.01 1.71 16.60
CA SER A 186 -44.11 1.63 15.45
C SER A 186 -42.69 1.34 15.91
N SER A 187 -41.96 0.52 15.16
CA SER A 187 -40.56 0.17 15.50
C SER A 187 -39.64 0.43 14.31
N TYR A 188 -38.44 0.96 14.59
CA TYR A 188 -37.43 1.30 13.61
C TYR A 188 -36.08 0.74 14.05
N GLY A 189 -35.50 -0.11 13.23
CA GLY A 189 -34.18 -0.71 13.49
C GLY A 189 -33.06 0.16 12.97
N ILE A 190 -32.01 0.27 13.76
CA ILE A 190 -30.73 0.87 13.38
C ILE A 190 -29.60 -0.07 13.78
N THR A 191 -28.69 -0.33 12.84
CA THR A 191 -27.52 -1.16 13.13
C THR A 191 -26.48 -0.34 13.90
N ILE A 192 -26.06 -0.82 15.06
CA ILE A 192 -25.06 -0.24 15.91
C ILE A 192 -23.89 -1.19 16.12
N TYR A 193 -22.72 -0.68 16.34
CA TYR A 193 -21.48 -1.43 16.55
C TYR A 193 -20.92 -1.11 17.93
N SER A 194 -20.30 -2.10 18.59
CA SER A 194 -19.49 -1.91 19.78
C SER A 194 -18.09 -2.48 19.58
N PRO A 195 -17.15 -2.28 20.48
CA PRO A 195 -15.81 -2.85 20.35
C PRO A 195 -15.79 -4.37 20.17
N ASN A 196 -16.78 -5.09 20.74
CA ASN A 196 -16.88 -6.55 20.72
C ASN A 196 -18.06 -7.09 19.92
N HIS A 197 -19.01 -6.23 19.49
CA HIS A 197 -20.20 -6.62 18.74
C HIS A 197 -20.17 -6.10 17.31
N ASN A 198 -20.33 -7.01 16.35
CA ASN A 198 -20.18 -6.74 14.93
C ASN A 198 -21.53 -6.48 14.23
N GLY A 199 -22.20 -5.46 14.66
CA GLY A 199 -23.44 -4.98 14.03
C GLY A 199 -24.72 -5.62 14.58
N GLU A 200 -25.19 -5.13 15.72
CA GLU A 200 -26.47 -5.50 16.31
C GLU A 200 -27.57 -4.49 15.94
N THR A 201 -28.79 -4.96 15.79
CA THR A 201 -29.93 -4.09 15.49
C THR A 201 -30.56 -3.58 16.79
N MET A 202 -30.39 -2.28 17.04
CA MET A 202 -31.15 -1.58 18.08
C MET A 202 -32.50 -1.15 17.50
N ASN A 203 -33.58 -1.58 18.11
CA ASN A 203 -34.94 -1.21 17.76
C ASN A 203 -35.39 0.00 18.59
N MET A 204 -35.74 1.09 17.94
CA MET A 204 -36.39 2.26 18.52
C MET A 204 -37.89 2.11 18.38
N ILE A 205 -38.60 2.00 19.49
CA ILE A 205 -40.01 1.66 19.58
C ILE A 205 -40.80 2.89 20.03
N PHE A 206 -41.71 3.35 19.19
CA PHE A 206 -42.67 4.43 19.49
C PHE A 206 -44.02 3.79 19.85
N LYS A 207 -44.56 4.13 21.03
CA LYS A 207 -45.88 3.69 21.48
C LYS A 207 -46.72 4.92 21.79
N LYS A 208 -47.95 4.98 21.26
CA LYS A 208 -48.84 6.07 21.46
C LYS A 208 -49.19 6.23 22.94
N VAL A 209 -49.14 7.48 23.47
CA VAL A 209 -49.48 7.78 24.85
C VAL A 209 -50.97 8.06 24.94
N GLU A 210 -51.73 7.27 25.70
CA GLU A 210 -53.15 7.50 25.92
C GLU A 210 -53.42 8.85 26.56
N GLY A 211 -54.40 9.58 25.98
CA GLY A 211 -54.79 10.91 26.50
C GLY A 211 -53.91 12.08 26.11
N LYS A 212 -52.76 11.82 25.41
CA LYS A 212 -51.91 12.88 24.88
C LYS A 212 -52.00 12.92 23.36
N VAL A 213 -52.18 14.10 22.79
CA VAL A 213 -52.22 14.28 21.33
C VAL A 213 -50.79 14.39 20.80
N ASN A 214 -50.49 13.71 19.68
CA ASN A 214 -49.20 13.75 18.98
C ASN A 214 -47.99 13.43 19.86
N THR A 215 -48.19 12.65 20.93
CA THR A 215 -47.13 12.28 21.88
C THR A 215 -46.94 10.76 21.86
N TRP A 216 -45.71 10.34 21.74
CA TRP A 216 -45.31 8.95 21.69
C TRP A 216 -44.29 8.66 22.79
N ALA A 217 -44.52 7.59 23.52
CA ALA A 217 -43.54 7.01 24.42
C ALA A 217 -42.44 6.33 23.60
N LEU A 218 -41.19 6.63 23.93
CA LEU A 218 -40.01 6.13 23.28
C LEU A 218 -39.35 5.07 24.17
N SER A 219 -39.07 3.92 23.60
CA SER A 219 -38.30 2.84 24.24
C SER A 219 -37.38 2.18 23.24
N PHE A 220 -36.37 1.50 23.75
CA PHE A 220 -35.36 0.86 22.93
C PHE A 220 -35.20 -0.61 23.34
N ASP A 221 -34.85 -1.43 22.39
CA ASP A 221 -34.55 -2.84 22.57
C ASP A 221 -33.37 -3.24 21.69
N VAL A 222 -32.45 -4.05 22.22
CA VAL A 222 -31.28 -4.58 21.52
C VAL A 222 -30.99 -5.98 22.00
N GLU A 223 -30.60 -6.87 21.12
CA GLU A 223 -30.20 -8.22 21.51
C GLU A 223 -28.81 -8.19 22.19
N GLY A 224 -28.65 -8.89 23.30
CA GLY A 224 -27.37 -8.98 24.04
C GLY A 224 -27.01 -7.73 24.84
N GLY A 225 -27.98 -6.87 25.16
CA GLY A 225 -27.71 -5.69 25.95
C GLY A 225 -28.98 -5.03 26.51
N THR A 226 -28.77 -4.03 27.37
CA THR A 226 -29.81 -3.16 27.92
C THR A 226 -29.61 -1.73 27.49
N VAL A 227 -30.70 -1.06 27.11
CA VAL A 227 -30.65 0.29 26.60
C VAL A 227 -31.30 1.26 27.57
N THR A 228 -30.63 2.37 27.86
CA THR A 228 -31.17 3.49 28.62
C THR A 228 -31.11 4.76 27.77
N SER A 229 -32.12 5.60 27.85
CA SER A 229 -32.21 6.84 27.08
C SER A 229 -32.62 8.01 27.97
N ASP A 230 -32.08 9.19 27.71
CA ASP A 230 -32.50 10.43 28.34
C ASP A 230 -33.89 10.87 27.87
N ALA A 231 -34.31 10.43 26.69
CA ALA A 231 -35.64 10.71 26.13
C ALA A 231 -36.57 9.52 26.32
N THR A 232 -37.73 9.77 26.94
CA THR A 232 -38.78 8.77 27.15
C THR A 232 -40.06 9.08 26.36
N GLU A 233 -40.26 10.29 25.88
CA GLU A 233 -41.40 10.73 25.06
C GLU A 233 -40.90 11.60 23.88
N VAL A 234 -41.60 11.52 22.76
CA VAL A 234 -41.39 12.37 21.58
C VAL A 234 -42.74 13.06 21.25
N VAL A 235 -42.67 14.38 21.04
CA VAL A 235 -43.84 15.22 20.73
C VAL A 235 -43.71 15.75 19.31
N PHE A 236 -44.81 15.66 18.56
CA PHE A 236 -44.93 16.19 17.20
C PHE A 236 -45.88 17.38 17.16
N ASP A 237 -45.68 18.33 16.25
CA ASP A 237 -46.59 19.45 16.01
C ASP A 237 -47.82 19.05 15.16
N SER A 238 -48.70 19.99 14.93
CA SER A 238 -49.88 19.80 14.09
C SER A 238 -49.56 19.62 12.61
N SER A 239 -48.34 19.90 12.19
CA SER A 239 -47.83 19.72 10.85
C SER A 239 -47.06 18.41 10.70
N GLY A 240 -46.96 17.64 11.79
CA GLY A 240 -46.29 16.33 11.83
C GLY A 240 -44.76 16.41 12.01
N ASN A 241 -44.18 17.54 12.39
CA ASN A 241 -42.70 17.63 12.62
C ASN A 241 -42.40 17.39 14.08
N VAL A 242 -41.20 16.89 14.38
CA VAL A 242 -40.72 16.70 15.76
C VAL A 242 -40.52 18.06 16.44
N VAL A 243 -41.15 18.23 17.59
CA VAL A 243 -40.96 19.39 18.46
C VAL A 243 -39.86 19.15 19.49
N SER A 244 -39.95 18.04 20.24
CA SER A 244 -39.04 17.70 21.32
C SER A 244 -39.11 16.21 21.68
N PRO A 245 -37.98 15.58 22.03
CA PRO A 245 -36.63 16.08 21.77
C PRO A 245 -36.29 15.90 20.30
N LYS A 246 -35.35 16.73 19.79
CA LYS A 246 -34.76 16.55 18.43
C LYS A 246 -33.51 15.69 18.46
N THR A 247 -32.76 15.82 19.56
CA THR A 247 -31.58 15.00 19.83
C THR A 247 -31.61 14.54 21.28
N PHE A 248 -31.02 13.41 21.56
CA PHE A 248 -30.90 12.84 22.90
C PHE A 248 -29.79 11.77 22.92
N ASP A 249 -29.34 11.40 24.12
CA ASP A 249 -28.31 10.40 24.30
C ASP A 249 -28.92 9.05 24.69
N VAL A 250 -28.36 8.00 24.08
CA VAL A 250 -28.73 6.60 24.33
C VAL A 250 -27.51 5.88 24.81
N SER A 251 -27.60 5.22 25.96
CA SER A 251 -26.54 4.37 26.50
C SER A 251 -26.94 2.91 26.38
N VAL A 252 -26.13 2.14 25.70
CA VAL A 252 -26.26 0.68 25.58
C VAL A 252 -25.24 0.03 26.47
N ASN A 253 -25.72 -0.81 27.41
CA ASN A 253 -24.87 -1.66 28.26
C ASN A 253 -24.98 -3.08 27.77
N TRP A 254 -23.90 -3.60 27.21
CA TRP A 254 -23.83 -4.93 26.66
C TRP A 254 -23.63 -5.99 27.77
N ASP A 255 -24.10 -7.21 27.53
CA ASP A 255 -24.00 -8.31 28.52
C ASP A 255 -22.55 -8.73 28.78
N ASP A 256 -21.60 -8.43 27.90
CA ASP A 256 -20.17 -8.65 28.07
C ASP A 256 -19.44 -7.57 28.88
N GLY A 257 -20.16 -6.51 29.30
CA GLY A 257 -19.66 -5.42 30.12
C GLY A 257 -19.21 -4.19 29.34
N ASP A 258 -19.27 -4.22 28.00
CA ASP A 258 -19.04 -3.05 27.15
C ASP A 258 -20.17 -2.04 27.27
N THR A 259 -19.87 -0.78 26.96
CA THR A 259 -20.84 0.31 26.94
C THR A 259 -20.67 1.18 25.70
N ASN A 260 -21.79 1.54 25.07
CA ASN A 260 -21.84 2.54 24.02
C ASN A 260 -22.64 3.76 24.49
N SER A 261 -22.16 4.97 24.20
CA SER A 261 -22.95 6.19 24.31
C SER A 261 -23.17 6.75 22.92
N ILE A 262 -24.42 6.82 22.49
CA ILE A 262 -24.81 7.16 21.13
C ILE A 262 -25.63 8.45 21.16
N HIS A 263 -25.17 9.47 20.46
CA HIS A 263 -25.94 10.69 20.25
C HIS A 263 -26.91 10.50 19.08
N MET A 264 -28.22 10.45 19.40
CA MET A 264 -29.31 10.22 18.43
C MET A 264 -29.89 11.54 17.92
N ASP A 265 -30.00 11.68 16.60
CA ASP A 265 -30.70 12.79 15.94
C ASP A 265 -31.95 12.26 15.21
N ILE A 266 -33.12 12.72 15.69
CA ILE A 266 -34.45 12.42 15.11
C ILE A 266 -35.13 13.69 14.57
N SER A 267 -34.40 14.79 14.39
CA SER A 267 -34.96 16.10 14.01
C SER A 267 -35.77 16.08 12.72
N ASN A 268 -35.51 15.14 11.83
CA ASN A 268 -36.16 14.97 10.54
C ASN A 268 -37.23 13.85 10.52
N MET A 269 -37.59 13.30 11.67
CA MET A 269 -38.73 12.39 11.75
C MET A 269 -40.05 13.13 11.56
N THR A 270 -41.05 12.43 11.04
CA THR A 270 -42.39 12.98 10.76
C THR A 270 -43.47 12.11 11.36
N GLN A 271 -44.65 12.72 11.63
CA GLN A 271 -45.86 12.03 12.00
C GLN A 271 -46.96 12.41 10.97
N LEU A 272 -47.08 11.61 9.93
CA LEU A 272 -48.03 11.84 8.84
C LEU A 272 -48.97 10.63 8.66
N ASP A 273 -50.14 10.89 8.07
CA ASP A 273 -51.04 9.81 7.63
C ASP A 273 -50.47 9.11 6.41
N ALA A 274 -49.38 8.39 6.64
CA ALA A 274 -48.67 7.58 5.67
C ALA A 274 -48.13 6.32 6.37
N GLY A 275 -47.79 5.30 5.61
CA GLY A 275 -47.27 4.06 6.16
C GLY A 275 -45.98 4.27 7.00
N THR A 276 -45.72 3.34 7.90
CA THR A 276 -44.45 3.26 8.59
C THR A 276 -43.32 3.08 7.58
N GLY A 277 -42.32 3.94 7.61
CA GLY A 277 -41.20 3.86 6.67
C GLY A 277 -39.94 4.58 7.19
N VAL A 278 -38.81 3.92 7.07
CA VAL A 278 -37.51 4.54 7.28
C VAL A 278 -37.04 5.09 5.94
N THR A 279 -36.78 6.40 5.90
CA THR A 279 -36.33 7.06 4.67
C THR A 279 -34.81 7.19 4.64
N TYR A 280 -34.19 7.36 5.82
CA TYR A 280 -32.77 7.55 5.93
C TYR A 280 -32.26 7.10 7.29
N VAL A 281 -31.17 6.37 7.30
CA VAL A 281 -30.40 6.01 8.51
C VAL A 281 -28.93 6.27 8.22
N LYS A 282 -28.26 6.95 9.13
CA LYS A 282 -26.81 7.17 9.11
C LYS A 282 -26.28 6.91 10.51
N GLN A 283 -25.14 6.27 10.61
CA GLN A 283 -24.37 6.09 11.82
C GLN A 283 -22.88 6.09 11.46
N ASP A 284 -22.00 6.33 12.44
CA ASP A 284 -20.55 6.49 12.26
C ASP A 284 -19.74 5.23 12.58
N GLY A 285 -20.39 4.19 13.13
CA GLY A 285 -19.74 2.92 13.43
C GLY A 285 -19.39 2.09 12.19
N ALA A 286 -18.51 1.14 12.34
CA ALA A 286 -18.13 0.23 11.27
C ALA A 286 -17.91 -1.20 11.79
N PRO A 287 -18.20 -2.24 10.98
CA PRO A 287 -17.95 -3.62 11.34
C PRO A 287 -16.45 -3.91 11.47
N GLU A 288 -16.10 -5.07 12.03
CA GLU A 288 -14.73 -5.55 12.04
C GLU A 288 -14.18 -5.62 10.61
N GLY A 289 -12.96 -5.15 10.45
CA GLY A 289 -12.26 -5.18 9.17
C GLY A 289 -11.47 -6.48 9.01
N ASN A 290 -11.54 -7.07 7.81
CA ASN A 290 -10.65 -8.16 7.42
C ASN A 290 -9.52 -7.63 6.53
N PHE A 291 -8.31 -8.12 6.75
CA PHE A 291 -7.21 -7.82 5.86
C PHE A 291 -7.48 -8.39 4.46
N VAL A 292 -7.41 -7.55 3.44
CA VAL A 292 -7.64 -7.96 2.04
C VAL A 292 -6.32 -8.15 1.30
N LYS A 293 -5.44 -7.16 1.33
CA LYS A 293 -4.13 -7.19 0.65
C LYS A 293 -3.21 -6.09 1.14
N SER A 294 -1.89 -6.31 1.02
CA SER A 294 -0.88 -5.26 1.06
C SER A 294 -0.24 -5.10 -0.33
N TYR A 295 0.30 -3.94 -0.59
CA TYR A 295 1.03 -3.62 -1.81
C TYR A 295 2.05 -2.53 -1.51
N ILE A 296 3.04 -2.39 -2.40
CA ILE A 296 4.00 -1.30 -2.31
C ILE A 296 3.44 -0.13 -3.12
N GLY A 297 3.28 1.03 -2.46
CA GLY A 297 2.80 2.26 -3.09
C GLY A 297 3.83 2.88 -4.05
N GLU A 298 3.40 3.87 -4.83
CA GLU A 298 4.29 4.62 -5.74
C GLU A 298 5.38 5.41 -4.99
N ASP A 299 5.16 5.68 -3.71
CA ASP A 299 6.09 6.31 -2.78
C ASP A 299 7.09 5.31 -2.15
N GLY A 300 6.98 4.02 -2.49
CA GLY A 300 7.81 2.94 -1.97
C GLY A 300 7.46 2.51 -0.54
N ILE A 301 6.28 2.88 -0.03
CA ILE A 301 5.78 2.47 1.28
C ILE A 301 4.90 1.20 1.12
N VAL A 302 5.03 0.25 2.06
CA VAL A 302 4.23 -0.98 2.14
C VAL A 302 3.03 -0.77 3.04
#